data_27e9be3a3b49618fd59081a281d8323a
#
_entry.id   27e9be3a3b49618fd59081a281d8323a
#
_cell.length_a   1.000
_cell.length_b   1.000
_cell.length_c   1.000
_cell.angle_alpha   90.00
_cell.angle_beta   90.00
_cell.angle_gamma   90.00
#
_symmetry.space_group_name_H-M   'P 1'
#
loop_
_entity.id
_entity.type
_entity.pdbx_description
1 polymer ?
#
loop_
_entity_poly.entity_id
_entity_poly.type
_entity_poly.pdbx_seq_one_letter_code
_entity_poly.pdbx_strand_id
1 'polypeptide(L)'
;EYPVKSLTGRNPKMVIVGDIVSDNEEALDRLTQQVADICRSREGEAFIAKTPEKRKQFWNERARTAAISRHTNAFKLNEDVVIPMKRLGEYTNACEFFNIQHSIRNKLDMVTEVQKYLNAPNTFREAAERMEMPLEEVRSDYLGNINKILDNAKTGWTWLLDNFETTADTVREEAASIGINLPESETGHEQIRDFLLDHSLVLSW
;
A
#
# COMPACT_ATOMS: atom_id res chain seq x y z
N GLU A 1 -22.85 -3.54 -10.82
CA GLU A 1 -22.90 -4.54 -9.74
C GLU A 1 -21.66 -5.41 -9.83
N TYR A 2 -20.97 -5.59 -8.71
CA TYR A 2 -19.79 -6.45 -8.69
C TYR A 2 -20.24 -7.92 -8.88
N PRO A 3 -19.65 -8.65 -9.84
CA PRO A 3 -20.09 -10.00 -10.19
C PRO A 3 -20.13 -10.98 -9.00
N VAL A 4 -19.20 -10.81 -8.06
CA VAL A 4 -19.08 -11.66 -6.87
C VAL A 4 -20.24 -11.46 -5.89
N LYS A 5 -20.91 -10.30 -5.88
CA LYS A 5 -22.08 -10.05 -5.03
C LYS A 5 -23.25 -10.96 -5.38
N SER A 6 -23.39 -11.36 -6.64
CA SER A 6 -24.43 -12.29 -7.09
C SER A 6 -24.22 -13.71 -6.54
N LEU A 7 -22.98 -14.08 -6.22
CA LEU A 7 -22.63 -15.40 -5.69
C LEU A 7 -22.65 -15.45 -4.15
N THR A 8 -22.26 -14.37 -3.49
CA THR A 8 -22.03 -14.33 -2.03
C THR A 8 -23.06 -13.50 -1.28
N GLY A 9 -23.84 -12.66 -1.99
CA GLY A 9 -24.73 -11.68 -1.38
C GLY A 9 -24.00 -10.52 -0.68
N ARG A 10 -22.67 -10.54 -0.64
CA ARG A 10 -21.79 -9.55 0.00
C ARG A 10 -20.73 -9.04 -0.96
N ASN A 11 -20.04 -7.97 -0.58
CA ASN A 11 -18.86 -7.47 -1.30
C ASN A 11 -17.60 -7.89 -0.54
N PRO A 12 -17.01 -9.07 -0.81
CA PRO A 12 -15.79 -9.50 -0.16
C PRO A 12 -14.63 -8.64 -0.62
N LYS A 13 -13.67 -8.38 0.28
CA LYS A 13 -12.43 -7.66 -0.05
C LYS A 13 -11.51 -8.49 -0.95
N MET A 14 -11.56 -9.81 -0.81
CA MET A 14 -10.74 -10.75 -1.57
C MET A 14 -11.55 -12.03 -1.85
N VAL A 15 -11.33 -12.60 -3.04
CA VAL A 15 -11.92 -13.89 -3.43
C VAL A 15 -10.80 -14.76 -3.99
N ILE A 16 -10.72 -15.99 -3.47
CA ILE A 16 -9.82 -17.02 -3.98
C ILE A 16 -10.67 -18.05 -4.70
N VAL A 17 -10.29 -18.40 -5.92
CA VAL A 17 -10.92 -19.46 -6.72
C VAL A 17 -9.85 -20.51 -7.00
N GLY A 18 -10.18 -21.78 -6.72
CA GLY A 18 -9.27 -22.90 -6.97
C GLY A 18 -10.03 -24.17 -7.33
N ASP A 19 -9.36 -25.07 -8.00
CA ASP A 19 -9.84 -26.43 -8.29
C ASP A 19 -9.09 -27.44 -7.41
N ILE A 20 -9.84 -28.39 -6.87
CA ILE A 20 -9.28 -29.59 -6.22
C ILE A 20 -9.52 -30.75 -7.17
N VAL A 21 -8.47 -31.46 -7.53
CA VAL A 21 -8.53 -32.57 -8.48
C VAL A 21 -8.05 -33.84 -7.80
N SER A 22 -8.81 -34.93 -7.94
CA SER A 22 -8.45 -36.26 -7.46
C SER A 22 -9.16 -37.31 -8.31
N ASP A 23 -8.53 -38.45 -8.49
CA ASP A 23 -9.12 -39.64 -9.13
C ASP A 23 -9.98 -40.46 -8.15
N ASN A 24 -10.02 -40.09 -6.88
CA ASN A 24 -10.79 -40.71 -5.82
C ASN A 24 -11.84 -39.73 -5.29
N GLU A 25 -13.10 -40.05 -5.46
CA GLU A 25 -14.22 -39.20 -5.06
C GLU A 25 -14.29 -38.97 -3.54
N GLU A 26 -13.99 -39.99 -2.72
CA GLU A 26 -13.97 -39.83 -1.25
C GLU A 26 -12.84 -38.90 -0.80
N ALA A 27 -11.68 -39.01 -1.44
CA ALA A 27 -10.56 -38.11 -1.19
C ALA A 27 -10.88 -36.67 -1.64
N LEU A 28 -11.58 -36.52 -2.76
CA LEU A 28 -12.00 -35.24 -3.30
C LEU A 28 -12.96 -34.53 -2.33
N ASP A 29 -14.02 -35.24 -1.88
CA ASP A 29 -14.98 -34.69 -0.93
C ASP A 29 -14.32 -34.32 0.41
N ARG A 30 -13.46 -35.18 0.93
CA ARG A 30 -12.71 -34.92 2.16
C ARG A 30 -11.81 -33.68 2.06
N LEU A 31 -11.02 -33.59 1.00
CA LEU A 31 -10.12 -32.45 0.79
C LEU A 31 -10.89 -31.14 0.58
N THR A 32 -11.98 -31.21 -0.17
CA THR A 32 -12.85 -30.05 -0.39
C THR A 32 -13.46 -29.56 0.92
N GLN A 33 -13.91 -30.49 1.79
CA GLN A 33 -14.41 -30.12 3.09
C GLN A 33 -13.34 -29.54 4.00
N GLN A 34 -12.13 -30.11 4.00
CA GLN A 34 -11.00 -29.57 4.77
C GLN A 34 -10.65 -28.13 4.37
N VAL A 35 -10.61 -27.84 3.07
CA VAL A 35 -10.37 -26.47 2.57
C VAL A 35 -11.49 -25.54 3.03
N ALA A 36 -12.73 -25.96 2.93
CA ALA A 36 -13.87 -25.16 3.39
C ALA A 36 -13.82 -24.87 4.90
N ASP A 37 -13.41 -25.86 5.70
CA ASP A 37 -13.31 -25.71 7.16
C ASP A 37 -12.13 -24.80 7.56
N ILE A 38 -11.01 -24.89 6.86
CA ILE A 38 -9.89 -23.95 7.03
C ILE A 38 -10.33 -22.51 6.70
N CYS A 39 -11.07 -22.33 5.61
CA CYS A 39 -11.59 -21.02 5.24
C CYS A 39 -12.49 -20.45 6.34
N ARG A 40 -13.43 -21.26 6.85
CA ARG A 40 -14.35 -20.86 7.93
C ARG A 40 -13.62 -20.56 9.24
N SER A 41 -12.59 -21.33 9.58
CA SER A 41 -11.76 -21.09 10.78
C SER A 41 -10.99 -19.78 10.75
N ARG A 42 -10.86 -19.18 9.56
CA ARG A 42 -10.23 -17.89 9.31
C ARG A 42 -11.25 -16.78 9.00
N GLU A 43 -12.49 -16.95 9.46
CA GLU A 43 -13.60 -16.01 9.26
C GLU A 43 -14.00 -15.79 7.78
N GLY A 44 -13.58 -16.69 6.89
CA GLY A 44 -13.91 -16.69 5.48
C GLY A 44 -15.21 -17.44 5.18
N GLU A 45 -15.81 -17.13 4.02
CA GLU A 45 -16.95 -17.88 3.47
C GLU A 45 -16.43 -18.80 2.36
N ALA A 46 -16.87 -20.07 2.37
CA ALA A 46 -16.47 -21.06 1.37
C ALA A 46 -17.70 -21.53 0.57
N PHE A 47 -17.57 -21.48 -0.75
CA PHE A 47 -18.59 -21.94 -1.69
C PHE A 47 -18.02 -23.08 -2.54
N ILE A 48 -18.70 -24.22 -2.55
CA ILE A 48 -18.27 -25.42 -3.26
C ILE A 48 -19.11 -25.58 -4.54
N ALA A 49 -18.46 -25.60 -5.69
CA ALA A 49 -19.09 -25.86 -6.98
C ALA A 49 -19.10 -27.37 -7.26
N LYS A 50 -20.16 -28.06 -6.90
CA LYS A 50 -20.31 -29.51 -7.10
C LYS A 50 -20.74 -29.90 -8.53
N THR A 51 -21.23 -28.96 -9.33
CA THR A 51 -21.67 -29.24 -10.71
C THR A 51 -20.83 -28.50 -11.74
N PRO A 52 -20.66 -29.04 -12.96
CA PRO A 52 -19.95 -28.39 -14.03
C PRO A 52 -20.45 -26.97 -14.35
N GLU A 53 -21.74 -26.73 -14.25
CA GLU A 53 -22.40 -25.45 -14.51
C GLU A 53 -21.96 -24.41 -13.47
N LYS A 54 -21.99 -24.78 -12.17
CA LYS A 54 -21.51 -23.90 -11.09
C LYS A 54 -20.01 -23.62 -11.19
N ARG A 55 -19.21 -24.64 -11.53
CA ARG A 55 -17.78 -24.47 -11.77
C ARG A 55 -17.54 -23.48 -12.91
N LYS A 56 -18.24 -23.64 -14.03
CA LYS A 56 -18.15 -22.72 -15.17
C LYS A 56 -18.58 -21.30 -14.78
N GLN A 57 -19.58 -21.15 -13.93
CA GLN A 57 -20.00 -19.85 -13.42
C GLN A 57 -18.89 -19.17 -12.63
N PHE A 58 -18.23 -19.85 -11.69
CA PHE A 58 -17.13 -19.29 -10.90
C PHE A 58 -15.94 -18.86 -11.77
N TRP A 59 -15.57 -19.68 -12.75
CA TRP A 59 -14.51 -19.35 -13.69
C TRP A 59 -14.87 -18.18 -14.62
N ASN A 60 -16.12 -18.06 -15.03
CA ASN A 60 -16.60 -16.90 -15.80
C ASN A 60 -16.54 -15.61 -14.97
N GLU A 61 -16.92 -15.66 -13.70
CA GLU A 61 -16.82 -14.50 -12.81
C GLU A 61 -15.36 -14.10 -12.58
N ARG A 62 -14.47 -15.06 -12.40
CA ARG A 62 -13.03 -14.79 -12.32
C ARG A 62 -12.50 -14.17 -13.61
N ALA A 63 -12.91 -14.62 -14.77
CA ALA A 63 -12.50 -14.04 -16.05
C ALA A 63 -12.98 -12.59 -16.21
N ARG A 64 -14.16 -12.25 -15.70
CA ARG A 64 -14.70 -10.87 -15.71
C ARG A 64 -13.88 -9.92 -14.84
N THR A 65 -13.33 -10.38 -13.72
CA THR A 65 -12.48 -9.53 -12.85
C THR A 65 -11.20 -9.07 -13.55
N ALA A 66 -10.70 -9.85 -14.51
CA ALA A 66 -9.56 -9.43 -15.33
C ALA A 66 -9.88 -8.23 -16.27
N ALA A 67 -11.17 -8.02 -16.58
CA ALA A 67 -11.61 -6.91 -17.42
C ALA A 67 -11.79 -5.58 -16.65
N ILE A 68 -11.72 -5.58 -15.32
CA ILE A 68 -11.90 -4.37 -14.49
C ILE A 68 -10.81 -3.33 -14.80
N SER A 69 -9.62 -3.75 -15.18
CA SER A 69 -8.53 -2.85 -15.61
C SER A 69 -8.88 -2.00 -16.84
N ARG A 70 -9.86 -2.40 -17.64
CA ARG A 70 -10.35 -1.60 -18.79
C ARG A 70 -11.27 -0.43 -18.39
N HIS A 71 -11.86 -0.50 -17.19
CA HIS A 71 -12.80 0.50 -16.68
C HIS A 71 -12.22 1.37 -15.56
N THR A 72 -11.05 1.01 -15.07
CA THR A 72 -10.27 1.79 -14.12
C THR A 72 -8.95 2.14 -14.80
N ASN A 73 -8.46 3.38 -14.61
CA ASN A 73 -7.12 3.77 -15.09
C ASN A 73 -5.99 3.07 -14.31
N ALA A 74 -6.25 1.87 -13.79
CA ALA A 74 -5.28 1.10 -13.04
C ALA A 74 -4.39 0.30 -14.00
N PHE A 75 -3.07 0.47 -13.87
CA PHE A 75 -2.11 -0.41 -14.53
C PHE A 75 -2.14 -1.77 -13.86
N LYS A 76 -2.41 -2.81 -14.65
CA LYS A 76 -2.19 -4.18 -14.20
C LYS A 76 -0.78 -4.60 -14.59
N LEU A 77 0.10 -4.70 -13.63
CA LEU A 77 1.38 -5.40 -13.80
C LEU A 77 1.13 -6.89 -13.65
N ASN A 78 1.66 -7.69 -14.58
CA ASN A 78 1.63 -9.14 -14.45
C ASN A 78 2.72 -9.52 -13.45
N GLU A 79 2.29 -9.99 -12.28
CA GLU A 79 3.13 -10.40 -11.16
C GLU A 79 3.21 -11.94 -11.05
N ASP A 80 3.03 -12.63 -12.18
CA ASP A 80 3.02 -14.08 -12.21
C ASP A 80 4.45 -14.61 -11.98
N VAL A 81 4.82 -14.77 -10.71
CA VAL A 81 6.09 -15.33 -10.27
C VAL A 81 5.85 -16.64 -9.51
N VAL A 82 6.73 -17.60 -9.70
CA VAL A 82 6.70 -18.86 -8.95
C VAL A 82 7.62 -18.73 -7.73
N ILE A 83 7.01 -18.62 -6.55
CA ILE A 83 7.74 -18.53 -5.29
C ILE A 83 7.54 -19.82 -4.49
N PRO A 84 8.61 -20.47 -4.02
CA PRO A 84 8.48 -21.60 -3.10
C PRO A 84 7.68 -21.18 -1.85
N MET A 85 6.67 -21.98 -1.48
CA MET A 85 5.77 -21.66 -0.36
C MET A 85 6.49 -21.26 0.93
N LYS A 86 7.63 -21.89 1.23
CA LYS A 86 8.45 -21.56 2.41
C LYS A 86 9.05 -20.16 2.39
N ARG A 87 9.17 -19.55 1.20
CA ARG A 87 9.75 -18.22 1.01
C ARG A 87 8.71 -17.15 0.68
N LEU A 88 7.44 -17.51 0.69
CA LEU A 88 6.36 -16.57 0.33
C LEU A 88 6.33 -15.35 1.26
N GLY A 89 6.52 -15.55 2.56
CA GLY A 89 6.59 -14.45 3.54
C GLY A 89 7.76 -13.49 3.26
N GLU A 90 8.96 -14.03 2.98
CA GLU A 90 10.13 -13.21 2.63
C GLU A 90 9.86 -12.39 1.35
N TYR A 91 9.24 -13.01 0.36
CA TYR A 91 8.89 -12.33 -0.90
C TYR A 91 7.89 -11.20 -0.67
N THR A 92 6.83 -11.46 0.10
CA THR A 92 5.80 -10.45 0.41
C THR A 92 6.42 -9.26 1.14
N ASN A 93 7.21 -9.51 2.19
CA ASN A 93 7.89 -8.44 2.93
C ASN A 93 8.84 -7.64 2.03
N ALA A 94 9.59 -8.32 1.15
CA ALA A 94 10.48 -7.64 0.21
C ALA A 94 9.70 -6.72 -0.75
N CYS A 95 8.55 -7.17 -1.27
CA CYS A 95 7.68 -6.34 -2.10
C CYS A 95 7.17 -5.10 -1.34
N GLU A 96 6.72 -5.28 -0.09
CA GLU A 96 6.26 -4.15 0.73
C GLU A 96 7.38 -3.18 1.05
N PHE A 97 8.58 -3.66 1.36
CA PHE A 97 9.73 -2.78 1.58
C PHE A 97 10.08 -1.97 0.34
N PHE A 98 10.07 -2.57 -0.84
CA PHE A 98 10.24 -1.83 -2.09
C PHE A 98 9.14 -0.77 -2.28
N ASN A 99 7.89 -1.11 -2.03
CA ASN A 99 6.76 -0.19 -2.14
C ASN A 99 6.93 1.00 -1.21
N ILE A 100 7.31 0.77 0.05
CA ILE A 100 7.55 1.82 1.04
C ILE A 100 8.69 2.73 0.58
N GLN A 101 9.84 2.17 0.21
CA GLN A 101 10.99 2.95 -0.25
C GLN A 101 10.66 3.79 -1.49
N HIS A 102 9.98 3.21 -2.48
CA HIS A 102 9.57 3.95 -3.68
C HIS A 102 8.54 5.03 -3.35
N SER A 103 7.61 4.76 -2.44
CA SER A 103 6.65 5.76 -1.97
C SER A 103 7.35 6.95 -1.33
N ILE A 104 8.37 6.73 -0.49
CA ILE A 104 9.15 7.80 0.12
C ILE A 104 9.92 8.60 -0.95
N ARG A 105 10.59 7.93 -1.90
CA ARG A 105 11.29 8.60 -3.01
C ARG A 105 10.35 9.46 -3.83
N ASN A 106 9.18 8.92 -4.21
CA ASN A 106 8.17 9.67 -4.97
C ASN A 106 7.67 10.90 -4.19
N LYS A 107 7.55 10.81 -2.87
CA LYS A 107 7.18 11.96 -2.02
C LYS A 107 8.29 13.01 -1.99
N LEU A 108 9.55 12.60 -1.90
CA LEU A 108 10.72 13.51 -1.97
C LEU A 108 10.78 14.24 -3.32
N ASP A 109 10.57 13.52 -4.42
CA ASP A 109 10.51 14.11 -5.75
C ASP A 109 9.35 15.11 -5.88
N MET A 110 8.16 14.73 -5.38
CA MET A 110 6.99 15.59 -5.37
C MET A 110 7.26 16.89 -4.58
N VAL A 111 7.80 16.79 -3.37
CA VAL A 111 8.13 17.97 -2.56
C VAL A 111 9.13 18.88 -3.30
N THR A 112 10.12 18.29 -3.93
CA THR A 112 11.13 19.04 -4.70
C THR A 112 10.50 19.80 -5.86
N GLU A 113 9.61 19.17 -6.63
CA GLU A 113 8.90 19.85 -7.73
C GLU A 113 7.90 20.88 -7.23
N VAL A 114 7.22 20.63 -6.11
CA VAL A 114 6.33 21.63 -5.48
C VAL A 114 7.14 22.84 -5.02
N GLN A 115 8.27 22.65 -4.36
CA GLN A 115 9.15 23.76 -3.95
C GLN A 115 9.63 24.57 -5.15
N LYS A 116 10.04 23.91 -6.22
CA LYS A 116 10.47 24.55 -7.46
C LYS A 116 9.35 25.37 -8.08
N TYR A 117 8.11 24.83 -8.13
CA TYR A 117 6.95 25.56 -8.61
C TYR A 117 6.63 26.78 -7.75
N LEU A 118 6.57 26.62 -6.44
CA LEU A 118 6.28 27.70 -5.49
C LEU A 118 7.30 28.83 -5.53
N ASN A 119 8.57 28.50 -5.74
CA ASN A 119 9.65 29.48 -5.82
C ASN A 119 9.79 30.12 -7.23
N ALA A 120 9.03 29.67 -8.23
CA ALA A 120 9.06 30.28 -9.55
C ALA A 120 8.56 31.76 -9.51
N PRO A 121 9.16 32.66 -10.30
CA PRO A 121 8.94 34.09 -10.19
C PRO A 121 7.47 34.54 -10.35
N ASN A 122 6.68 33.78 -11.09
CA ASN A 122 5.32 34.18 -11.46
C ASN A 122 4.21 33.41 -10.72
N THR A 123 4.54 32.49 -9.81
CA THR A 123 3.56 31.57 -9.19
C THR A 123 2.45 32.29 -8.45
N PHE A 124 2.74 33.38 -7.78
CA PHE A 124 1.75 34.13 -7.00
C PHE A 124 1.20 35.38 -7.69
N ARG A 125 1.48 35.58 -8.98
CA ARG A 125 1.08 36.79 -9.71
C ARG A 125 -0.42 37.02 -9.70
N GLU A 126 -1.21 35.98 -10.05
CA GLU A 126 -2.67 36.11 -10.05
C GLU A 126 -3.26 36.33 -8.65
N ALA A 127 -2.62 35.79 -7.61
CA ALA A 127 -3.03 36.01 -6.23
C ALA A 127 -2.75 37.46 -5.82
N ALA A 128 -1.59 37.98 -6.15
CA ALA A 128 -1.18 39.36 -5.90
C ALA A 128 -2.11 40.37 -6.61
N GLU A 129 -2.46 40.10 -7.88
CA GLU A 129 -3.39 40.91 -8.64
C GLU A 129 -4.80 40.91 -8.00
N ARG A 130 -5.30 39.76 -7.57
CA ARG A 130 -6.62 39.63 -6.91
C ARG A 130 -6.66 40.28 -5.54
N MET A 131 -5.55 40.30 -4.80
CA MET A 131 -5.42 40.90 -3.48
C MET A 131 -5.06 42.39 -3.54
N GLU A 132 -4.76 42.92 -4.72
CA GLU A 132 -4.27 44.29 -4.91
C GLU A 132 -3.00 44.57 -4.07
N MET A 133 -2.13 43.53 -3.92
CA MET A 133 -0.92 43.58 -3.11
C MET A 133 0.35 43.42 -3.98
N PRO A 134 1.50 43.96 -3.55
CA PRO A 134 2.75 43.71 -4.23
C PRO A 134 3.10 42.22 -4.25
N LEU A 135 3.56 41.71 -5.39
CA LEU A 135 3.91 40.29 -5.56
C LEU A 135 4.91 39.78 -4.51
N GLU A 136 5.91 40.59 -4.17
CA GLU A 136 6.94 40.21 -3.22
C GLU A 136 6.38 40.09 -1.78
N GLU A 137 5.41 40.89 -1.43
CA GLU A 137 4.73 40.83 -0.14
C GLU A 137 3.89 39.53 -0.02
N VAL A 138 3.09 39.21 -1.05
CA VAL A 138 2.33 37.95 -1.11
C VAL A 138 3.26 36.75 -1.09
N ARG A 139 4.36 36.80 -1.82
CA ARG A 139 5.38 35.73 -1.78
C ARG A 139 5.99 35.54 -0.41
N SER A 140 6.41 36.63 0.24
CA SER A 140 7.01 36.58 1.57
C SER A 140 6.08 35.93 2.59
N ASP A 141 4.81 36.34 2.60
CA ASP A 141 3.81 35.87 3.55
C ASP A 141 3.51 34.37 3.42
N TYR A 142 3.46 33.85 2.19
CA TYR A 142 3.11 32.44 1.95
C TYR A 142 4.31 31.51 1.92
N LEU A 143 5.43 31.91 1.27
CA LEU A 143 6.57 31.00 1.05
C LEU A 143 7.30 30.62 2.34
N GLY A 144 7.41 31.51 3.31
CA GLY A 144 8.15 31.24 4.54
C GLY A 144 7.59 30.04 5.31
N ASN A 145 6.30 30.02 5.52
CA ASN A 145 5.65 28.91 6.24
C ASN A 145 5.55 27.64 5.41
N ILE A 146 5.21 27.76 4.13
CA ILE A 146 5.07 26.60 3.23
C ILE A 146 6.43 25.89 3.05
N ASN A 147 7.49 26.65 2.75
CA ASN A 147 8.82 26.04 2.59
C ASN A 147 9.27 25.37 3.87
N LYS A 148 9.02 25.94 5.05
CA LYS A 148 9.36 25.29 6.32
C LYS A 148 8.65 23.93 6.50
N ILE A 149 7.37 23.84 6.14
CA ILE A 149 6.62 22.59 6.20
C ILE A 149 7.23 21.57 5.23
N LEU A 150 7.51 21.99 3.99
CA LEU A 150 8.07 21.13 2.96
C LEU A 150 9.51 20.68 3.30
N ASP A 151 10.33 21.56 3.89
CA ASP A 151 11.67 21.21 4.34
C ASP A 151 11.65 20.21 5.49
N ASN A 152 10.73 20.38 6.45
CA ASN A 152 10.54 19.42 7.54
C ASN A 152 10.11 18.04 7.01
N ALA A 153 9.16 18.01 6.09
CA ALA A 153 8.72 16.75 5.46
C ALA A 153 9.87 16.09 4.70
N LYS A 154 10.62 16.87 3.94
CA LYS A 154 11.80 16.38 3.20
C LYS A 154 12.87 15.82 4.14
N THR A 155 13.16 16.52 5.23
CA THR A 155 14.12 16.06 6.26
C THR A 155 13.66 14.72 6.85
N GLY A 156 12.41 14.61 7.28
CA GLY A 156 11.87 13.39 7.87
C GLY A 156 11.89 12.20 6.89
N TRP A 157 11.47 12.41 5.65
CA TRP A 157 11.44 11.33 4.66
C TRP A 157 12.85 10.93 4.18
N THR A 158 13.79 11.88 4.07
CA THR A 158 15.19 11.55 3.76
C THR A 158 15.79 10.72 4.89
N TRP A 159 15.58 11.15 6.13
CA TRP A 159 16.06 10.43 7.30
C TRP A 159 15.50 8.99 7.37
N LEU A 160 14.20 8.81 7.08
CA LEU A 160 13.62 7.47 7.05
C LEU A 160 14.21 6.57 5.96
N LEU A 161 14.50 7.14 4.80
CA LEU A 161 15.08 6.38 3.70
C LEU A 161 16.53 5.97 4.03
N ASP A 162 17.29 6.87 4.65
CA ASP A 162 18.68 6.65 5.02
C ASP A 162 18.81 5.65 6.19
N ASN A 163 17.81 5.63 7.10
CA ASN A 163 17.80 4.77 8.27
C ASN A 163 16.86 3.55 8.13
N PHE A 164 16.37 3.25 6.93
CA PHE A 164 15.33 2.23 6.68
C PHE A 164 15.63 0.86 7.29
N GLU A 165 16.89 0.42 7.25
CA GLU A 165 17.36 -0.86 7.78
C GLU A 165 18.11 -0.73 9.11
N THR A 166 18.09 0.46 9.72
CA THR A 166 18.76 0.72 10.99
C THR A 166 17.86 0.27 12.15
N THR A 167 18.47 -0.31 13.19
CA THR A 167 17.76 -0.67 14.44
C THR A 167 17.24 0.58 15.12
N ALA A 168 15.95 0.62 15.41
CA ALA A 168 15.25 1.82 15.87
C ALA A 168 15.85 2.41 17.16
N ASP A 169 16.22 1.55 18.10
CA ASP A 169 16.75 2.00 19.41
C ASP A 169 18.09 2.71 19.26
N THR A 170 18.88 2.41 18.23
CA THR A 170 20.19 3.06 18.00
C THR A 170 20.09 4.50 17.48
N VAL A 171 18.95 4.86 16.89
CA VAL A 171 18.72 6.16 16.23
C VAL A 171 17.56 6.95 16.84
N ARG A 172 17.02 6.51 17.97
CA ARG A 172 15.83 7.09 18.62
C ARG A 172 16.02 8.57 18.99
N GLU A 173 17.15 8.92 19.56
CA GLU A 173 17.45 10.31 19.93
C GLU A 173 17.58 11.20 18.69
N GLU A 174 18.22 10.70 17.64
CA GLU A 174 18.35 11.42 16.38
C GLU A 174 16.98 11.64 15.73
N ALA A 175 16.16 10.60 15.65
CA ALA A 175 14.78 10.68 15.16
C ALA A 175 13.96 11.74 15.90
N ALA A 176 14.04 11.73 17.24
CA ALA A 176 13.32 12.68 18.08
C ALA A 176 13.78 14.12 17.82
N SER A 177 15.07 14.34 17.57
CA SER A 177 15.63 15.68 17.28
C SER A 177 15.06 16.34 16.03
N ILE A 178 14.58 15.52 15.08
CA ILE A 178 13.92 15.98 13.84
C ILE A 178 12.41 15.83 13.87
N GLY A 179 11.84 15.52 15.04
CA GLY A 179 10.39 15.42 15.27
C GLY A 179 9.76 14.06 14.87
N ILE A 180 10.56 13.02 14.65
CA ILE A 180 10.07 11.66 14.40
C ILE A 180 10.03 10.92 15.73
N ASN A 181 8.82 10.53 16.16
CA ASN A 181 8.62 9.71 17.34
C ASN A 181 8.56 8.24 16.94
N LEU A 182 9.63 7.50 17.20
CA LEU A 182 9.67 6.06 16.93
C LEU A 182 8.87 5.30 17.98
N PRO A 183 8.08 4.29 17.57
CA PRO A 183 7.40 3.38 18.50
C PRO A 183 8.41 2.68 19.42
N GLU A 184 7.93 2.20 20.57
CA GLU A 184 8.77 1.38 21.44
C GLU A 184 9.07 0.04 20.78
N SER A 185 10.31 -0.41 20.92
CA SER A 185 10.77 -1.70 20.42
C SER A 185 10.40 -2.79 21.43
N GLU A 186 9.75 -3.86 20.98
CA GLU A 186 9.37 -4.99 21.84
C GLU A 186 10.56 -5.92 22.10
N THR A 187 11.42 -6.12 21.10
CA THR A 187 12.55 -7.05 21.16
C THR A 187 13.91 -6.34 21.24
N GLY A 188 13.95 -5.04 20.97
CA GLY A 188 15.18 -4.25 20.86
C GLY A 188 15.95 -4.46 19.54
N HIS A 189 15.35 -5.17 18.58
CA HIS A 189 15.98 -5.49 17.30
C HIS A 189 15.19 -4.99 16.08
N GLU A 190 14.00 -4.41 16.30
CA GLU A 190 13.17 -3.88 15.23
C GLU A 190 13.89 -2.79 14.48
N GLN A 191 13.84 -2.88 13.15
CA GLN A 191 14.35 -1.86 12.24
C GLN A 191 13.26 -0.84 11.92
N ILE A 192 13.65 0.34 11.46
CA ILE A 192 12.70 1.40 11.06
C ILE A 192 11.68 0.87 10.06
N ARG A 193 12.09 0.02 9.10
CA ARG A 193 11.21 -0.59 8.12
C ARG A 193 10.10 -1.45 8.72
N ASP A 194 10.34 -2.09 9.86
CA ASP A 194 9.37 -2.97 10.49
C ASP A 194 8.20 -2.15 11.05
N PHE A 195 8.47 -0.99 11.65
CA PHE A 195 7.44 -0.04 12.08
C PHE A 195 6.68 0.63 10.94
N LEU A 196 7.30 0.78 9.77
CA LEU A 196 6.61 1.27 8.57
C LEU A 196 5.73 0.18 7.96
N LEU A 197 6.16 -1.09 8.01
CA LEU A 197 5.43 -2.23 7.50
C LEU A 197 4.16 -2.53 8.30
N ASP A 198 4.26 -2.48 9.63
CA ASP A 198 3.11 -2.74 10.53
C ASP A 198 2.24 -1.50 10.78
N HIS A 199 2.57 -0.37 10.15
CA HIS A 199 1.88 0.91 10.28
C HIS A 199 1.92 1.55 11.68
N SER A 200 2.80 1.11 12.57
CA SER A 200 2.99 1.74 13.89
C SER A 200 3.75 3.06 13.78
N LEU A 201 4.54 3.25 12.73
CA LEU A 201 5.17 4.51 12.38
C LEU A 201 4.45 5.14 11.19
N VAL A 202 3.74 6.22 11.46
CA VAL A 202 3.05 7.02 10.43
C VAL A 202 3.63 8.43 10.42
N LEU A 203 4.11 8.86 9.28
CA LEU A 203 4.51 10.25 9.10
C LEU A 203 3.28 11.08 8.72
N SER A 204 2.88 11.97 9.64
CA SER A 204 2.00 13.08 9.29
C SER A 204 2.77 14.14 8.52
N TRP A 205 2.09 14.82 7.60
CA TRP A 205 2.62 15.97 6.85
C TRP A 205 2.96 17.13 7.78
#